data_a4c763d505858b1042dd60af814bfd6b
#
_entry.id   a4c763d505858b1042dd60af814bfd6b
#
_cell.length_a   1.000
_cell.length_b   1.000
_cell.length_c   1.000
_cell.angle_alpha   90.00
_cell.angle_beta   90.00
_cell.angle_gamma   90.00
#
_symmetry.space_group_name_H-M   'P 1'
#
loop_
_entity.id
_entity.type
_entity.pdbx_description
1 polymer ?
#
loop_
_entity_poly.entity_id
_entity_poly.type
_entity_poly.pdbx_seq_one_letter_code
_entity_poly.pdbx_strand_id
1 'polypeptide(L)'
;MTTALAPSAERRQHSRVVRDRLQIADTAGRIGVPWRAEGLLAKLERNGSITAAQRAAGEQFHTLFRAAASDPLHATDPSRTHVSGHRPMAQPMGSLWAKTSLDRAIEALGGLASPAGSCAWHVLGNDCSMRDFALRRSWCGTPVQDHVAKGVLLSTLGTLQHHFRM
;
A
#
# COMPACT_ATOMS: atom_id res chain seq x y z
N MET A 1 -16.15 -15.98 -24.94
CA MET A 1 -14.91 -15.34 -25.48
C MET A 1 -14.58 -14.14 -24.59
N THR A 2 -13.50 -14.23 -23.82
CA THR A 2 -13.09 -13.19 -22.87
C THR A 2 -12.34 -12.11 -23.62
N THR A 3 -12.97 -10.98 -23.90
CA THR A 3 -12.30 -9.85 -24.55
C THR A 3 -11.47 -9.13 -23.49
N ALA A 4 -10.22 -9.53 -23.34
CA ALA A 4 -9.28 -8.78 -22.51
C ALA A 4 -9.06 -7.41 -23.16
N LEU A 5 -9.52 -6.34 -22.51
CA LEU A 5 -9.18 -4.97 -22.85
C LEU A 5 -7.65 -4.82 -22.78
N ALA A 6 -6.98 -4.92 -23.91
CA ALA A 6 -5.54 -4.75 -23.97
C ALA A 6 -5.18 -3.32 -23.55
N PRO A 7 -4.10 -3.12 -22.78
CA PRO A 7 -3.66 -1.79 -22.38
C PRO A 7 -3.27 -0.99 -23.64
N SER A 8 -3.60 0.32 -23.65
CA SER A 8 -3.24 1.21 -24.76
C SER A 8 -1.73 1.23 -25.00
N ALA A 9 -1.31 1.56 -26.22
CA ALA A 9 0.11 1.66 -26.56
C ALA A 9 0.85 2.66 -25.67
N GLU A 10 0.21 3.78 -25.35
CA GLU A 10 0.73 4.82 -24.47
C GLU A 10 0.96 4.30 -23.03
N ARG A 11 0.02 3.53 -22.48
CA ARG A 11 0.17 2.92 -21.15
C ARG A 11 1.32 1.91 -21.07
N ARG A 12 1.61 1.21 -22.19
CA ARG A 12 2.76 0.28 -22.27
C ARG A 12 4.10 1.00 -22.35
N GLN A 13 4.14 2.24 -22.86
CA GLN A 13 5.37 3.03 -22.95
C GLN A 13 5.80 3.58 -21.58
N HIS A 14 4.86 3.93 -20.71
CA HIS A 14 5.17 4.58 -19.42
C HIS A 14 5.31 3.64 -18.25
N SER A 15 4.74 2.43 -18.32
CA SER A 15 4.85 1.45 -17.24
C SER A 15 4.67 0.02 -17.74
N ARG A 16 5.41 -0.91 -17.14
CA ARG A 16 5.14 -2.33 -17.37
C ARG A 16 3.75 -2.66 -16.81
N VAL A 17 2.92 -3.27 -17.63
CA VAL A 17 1.54 -3.60 -17.28
C VAL A 17 1.45 -5.10 -17.04
N VAL A 18 0.90 -5.49 -15.90
CA VAL A 18 0.71 -6.90 -15.48
C VAL A 18 -0.79 -7.19 -15.42
N ARG A 19 -1.17 -8.43 -15.69
CA ARG A 19 -2.55 -8.85 -15.47
C ARG A 19 -2.82 -8.95 -13.98
N ASP A 20 -3.92 -8.36 -13.53
CA ASP A 20 -4.37 -8.50 -12.16
C ASP A 20 -4.87 -9.95 -11.91
N ARG A 21 -4.87 -10.37 -10.66
CA ARG A 21 -5.46 -11.67 -10.26
C ARG A 21 -6.98 -11.58 -10.07
N LEU A 22 -7.50 -10.36 -9.95
CA LEU A 22 -8.92 -10.12 -9.75
C LEU A 22 -9.67 -10.22 -11.08
N GLN A 23 -10.72 -11.02 -11.09
CA GLN A 23 -11.68 -11.07 -12.19
C GLN A 23 -12.79 -10.06 -11.89
N ILE A 24 -13.00 -9.12 -12.78
CA ILE A 24 -14.05 -8.10 -12.65
C ILE A 24 -15.09 -8.37 -13.73
N ALA A 25 -16.37 -8.48 -13.32
CA ALA A 25 -17.47 -8.50 -14.27
C ALA A 25 -17.77 -7.07 -14.72
N ASP A 26 -17.87 -6.86 -16.04
CA ASP A 26 -18.35 -5.59 -16.60
C ASP A 26 -19.88 -5.48 -16.41
N THR A 27 -20.44 -4.30 -16.77
CA THR A 27 -21.89 -4.06 -16.72
C THR A 27 -22.71 -4.99 -17.60
N ALA A 28 -22.07 -5.70 -18.53
CA ALA A 28 -22.68 -6.70 -19.41
C ALA A 28 -22.44 -8.15 -18.92
N GLY A 29 -21.93 -8.33 -17.68
CA GLY A 29 -21.66 -9.64 -17.07
C GLY A 29 -20.45 -10.37 -17.69
N ARG A 30 -19.63 -9.73 -18.49
CA ARG A 30 -18.43 -10.33 -19.06
C ARG A 30 -17.29 -10.25 -18.04
N ILE A 31 -16.71 -11.41 -17.73
CA ILE A 31 -15.59 -11.50 -16.79
C ILE A 31 -14.30 -11.11 -17.54
N GLY A 32 -13.68 -10.03 -17.11
CA GLY A 32 -12.40 -9.54 -17.62
C GLY A 32 -11.34 -9.51 -16.51
N VAL A 33 -10.08 -9.74 -16.91
CA VAL A 33 -8.93 -9.54 -16.02
C VAL A 33 -8.34 -8.17 -16.34
N PRO A 34 -8.42 -7.20 -15.42
CA PRO A 34 -7.89 -5.87 -15.66
C PRO A 34 -6.36 -5.88 -15.73
N TRP A 35 -5.82 -4.94 -16.49
CA TRP A 35 -4.39 -4.69 -16.53
C TRP A 35 -4.02 -3.61 -15.52
N ARG A 36 -3.06 -3.89 -14.66
CA ARG A 36 -2.56 -2.97 -13.66
C ARG A 36 -1.09 -2.60 -13.95
N ALA A 37 -0.71 -1.37 -13.64
CA ALA A 37 0.70 -1.00 -13.63
C ALA A 37 1.46 -1.83 -12.59
N GLU A 38 2.68 -2.27 -12.92
CA GLU A 38 3.52 -3.03 -11.99
C GLU A 38 3.81 -2.18 -10.74
N GLY A 39 3.49 -2.72 -9.57
CA GLY A 39 3.75 -2.04 -8.30
C GLY A 39 5.25 -1.88 -8.00
N LEU A 40 5.58 -0.89 -7.16
CA LEU A 40 6.96 -0.59 -6.78
C LEU A 40 7.70 -1.82 -6.24
N LEU A 41 7.09 -2.57 -5.33
CA LEU A 41 7.71 -3.75 -4.71
C LEU A 41 7.98 -4.87 -5.72
N ALA A 42 7.04 -5.13 -6.64
CA ALA A 42 7.22 -6.11 -7.71
C ALA A 42 8.38 -5.72 -8.65
N LYS A 43 8.49 -4.42 -8.97
CA LYS A 43 9.61 -3.90 -9.76
C LYS A 43 10.95 -4.06 -9.06
N LEU A 44 11.02 -3.80 -7.75
CA LEU A 44 12.24 -3.95 -6.96
C LEU A 44 12.68 -5.40 -6.82
N GLU A 45 11.74 -6.33 -6.61
CA GLU A 45 12.02 -7.78 -6.59
C GLU A 45 12.54 -8.27 -7.93
N ARG A 46 11.87 -7.94 -9.02
CA ARG A 46 12.30 -8.32 -10.38
C ARG A 46 13.71 -7.81 -10.72
N ASN A 47 14.06 -6.63 -10.22
CA ASN A 47 15.39 -6.05 -10.40
C ASN A 47 16.43 -6.63 -9.41
N GLY A 48 16.08 -7.60 -8.59
CA GLY A 48 16.95 -8.20 -7.59
C GLY A 48 17.34 -7.26 -6.44
N SER A 49 16.63 -6.13 -6.27
CA SER A 49 16.92 -5.16 -5.20
C SER A 49 16.34 -5.61 -3.86
N ILE A 50 15.32 -6.42 -3.86
CA ILE A 50 14.67 -7.00 -2.67
C ILE A 50 14.39 -8.49 -2.88
N THR A 51 14.26 -9.22 -1.79
CA THR A 51 13.86 -10.64 -1.80
C THR A 51 12.34 -10.78 -1.84
N ALA A 52 11.86 -11.99 -2.19
CA ALA A 52 10.43 -12.32 -2.14
C ALA A 52 9.85 -12.14 -0.72
N ALA A 53 10.62 -12.49 0.32
CA ALA A 53 10.21 -12.29 1.72
C ALA A 53 10.09 -10.79 2.08
N GLN A 54 11.02 -9.94 1.63
CA GLN A 54 10.92 -8.49 1.82
C GLN A 54 9.71 -7.89 1.08
N ARG A 55 9.44 -8.38 -0.12
CA ARG A 55 8.23 -7.99 -0.84
C ARG A 55 6.97 -8.39 -0.08
N ALA A 56 6.87 -9.64 0.38
CA ALA A 56 5.73 -10.13 1.15
C ALA A 56 5.52 -9.31 2.43
N ALA A 57 6.61 -8.94 3.14
CA ALA A 57 6.53 -8.08 4.31
C ALA A 57 5.98 -6.68 4.00
N GLY A 58 6.39 -6.08 2.89
CA GLY A 58 5.84 -4.80 2.43
C GLY A 58 4.36 -4.88 2.05
N GLU A 59 3.95 -5.94 1.34
CA GLU A 59 2.55 -6.19 0.97
C GLU A 59 1.68 -6.44 2.22
N GLN A 60 2.21 -7.15 3.23
CA GLN A 60 1.52 -7.34 4.51
C GLN A 60 1.33 -6.02 5.26
N PHE A 61 2.37 -5.18 5.33
CA PHE A 61 2.26 -3.85 5.93
C PHE A 61 1.17 -3.02 5.23
N HIS A 62 1.16 -2.99 3.89
CA HIS A 62 0.12 -2.30 3.11
C HIS A 62 -1.28 -2.82 3.44
N THR A 63 -1.45 -4.14 3.53
CA THR A 63 -2.73 -4.76 3.88
C THR A 63 -3.20 -4.35 5.28
N LEU A 64 -2.31 -4.35 6.27
CA LEU A 64 -2.60 -3.89 7.63
C LEU A 64 -2.96 -2.40 7.64
N PHE A 65 -2.21 -1.58 6.90
CA PHE A 65 -2.47 -0.16 6.78
C PHE A 65 -3.87 0.12 6.20
N ARG A 66 -4.22 -0.56 5.11
CA ARG A 66 -5.55 -0.43 4.48
C ARG A 66 -6.66 -0.90 5.42
N ALA A 67 -6.47 -2.02 6.12
CA ALA A 67 -7.43 -2.54 7.08
C ALA A 67 -7.59 -1.62 8.31
N ALA A 68 -6.50 -1.00 8.77
CA ALA A 68 -6.52 -0.05 9.87
C ALA A 68 -7.15 1.29 9.46
N ALA A 69 -6.92 1.74 8.21
CA ALA A 69 -7.50 2.96 7.65
C ALA A 69 -8.96 2.77 7.20
N SER A 70 -9.38 1.52 7.00
CA SER A 70 -10.78 1.20 6.74
C SER A 70 -11.58 1.39 8.03
N ASP A 71 -11.71 2.66 8.45
CA ASP A 71 -12.78 3.02 9.36
C ASP A 71 -14.08 2.58 8.67
N PRO A 72 -15.03 1.94 9.37
CA PRO A 72 -16.36 1.70 8.82
C PRO A 72 -17.10 3.03 8.71
N LEU A 73 -16.61 3.94 7.89
CA LEU A 73 -17.47 4.91 7.24
C LEU A 73 -18.38 4.03 6.38
N HIS A 74 -19.44 3.54 7.01
CA HIS A 74 -20.58 3.05 6.28
C HIS A 74 -20.83 4.10 5.21
N ALA A 75 -20.73 3.71 3.94
CA ALA A 75 -21.36 4.45 2.89
C ALA A 75 -22.79 4.70 3.42
N THR A 76 -23.03 5.92 3.85
CA THR A 76 -24.32 6.30 4.44
C THR A 76 -25.29 6.08 3.31
N ASP A 77 -26.11 5.03 3.41
CA ASP A 77 -27.17 4.78 2.45
C ASP A 77 -28.04 6.05 2.46
N PRO A 78 -28.05 6.84 1.38
CA PRO A 78 -28.74 8.11 1.34
C PRO A 78 -30.25 7.95 1.54
N SER A 79 -30.78 6.73 1.44
CA SER A 79 -32.19 6.40 1.71
C SER A 79 -32.49 6.11 3.18
N ARG A 80 -31.47 6.00 4.04
CA ARG A 80 -31.70 5.85 5.50
C ARG A 80 -31.84 7.21 6.17
N THR A 81 -33.01 7.50 6.64
CA THR A 81 -33.32 8.66 7.50
C THR A 81 -32.39 8.62 8.73
N HIS A 82 -31.58 9.65 8.92
CA HIS A 82 -30.71 9.81 10.07
C HIS A 82 -31.55 9.88 11.35
N VAL A 83 -31.68 8.77 12.06
CA VAL A 83 -32.14 8.79 13.45
C VAL A 83 -30.89 9.14 14.29
N SER A 84 -30.90 10.36 14.82
CA SER A 84 -29.88 10.92 15.70
C SER A 84 -29.84 10.13 17.01
N GLY A 85 -29.05 9.07 17.03
CA GLY A 85 -28.72 8.32 18.23
C GLY A 85 -27.23 8.03 18.20
N HIS A 86 -26.45 8.75 19.01
CA HIS A 86 -25.03 8.46 19.25
C HIS A 86 -24.91 7.09 19.93
N ARG A 87 -24.96 6.03 19.14
CA ARG A 87 -24.43 4.73 19.56
C ARG A 87 -22.95 4.74 19.18
N PRO A 88 -22.01 4.61 20.13
CA PRO A 88 -20.63 4.34 19.78
C PRO A 88 -20.62 3.03 18.98
N MET A 89 -20.38 3.12 17.68
CA MET A 89 -20.29 1.95 16.82
C MET A 89 -19.07 1.17 17.24
N ALA A 90 -19.30 -0.04 17.77
CA ALA A 90 -18.24 -0.97 18.06
C ALA A 90 -17.41 -1.17 16.78
N GLN A 91 -16.14 -0.79 16.84
CA GLN A 91 -15.23 -1.01 15.71
C GLN A 91 -15.15 -2.52 15.43
N PRO A 92 -15.21 -2.96 14.17
CA PRO A 92 -15.04 -4.36 13.85
C PRO A 92 -13.74 -4.88 14.47
N MET A 93 -13.79 -6.02 15.15
CA MET A 93 -12.61 -6.63 15.82
C MET A 93 -11.40 -6.71 14.87
N GLY A 94 -11.64 -6.94 13.58
CA GLY A 94 -10.60 -6.98 12.56
C GLY A 94 -9.86 -5.66 12.34
N SER A 95 -10.55 -4.51 12.43
CA SER A 95 -9.91 -3.20 12.25
C SER A 95 -9.08 -2.83 13.50
N LEU A 96 -9.53 -3.19 14.69
CA LEU A 96 -8.79 -2.97 15.93
C LEU A 96 -7.51 -3.80 15.96
N TRP A 97 -7.59 -5.08 15.57
CA TRP A 97 -6.41 -5.93 15.43
C TRP A 97 -5.43 -5.38 14.40
N ALA A 98 -5.92 -4.93 13.24
CA ALA A 98 -5.08 -4.33 12.22
C ALA A 98 -4.38 -3.06 12.71
N LYS A 99 -5.08 -2.18 13.45
CA LYS A 99 -4.49 -0.99 14.08
C LYS A 99 -3.36 -1.38 15.05
N THR A 100 -3.63 -2.29 15.97
CA THR A 100 -2.63 -2.74 16.94
C THR A 100 -1.41 -3.37 16.25
N SER A 101 -1.62 -4.17 15.20
CA SER A 101 -0.54 -4.80 14.44
C SER A 101 0.26 -3.77 13.64
N LEU A 102 -0.41 -2.77 13.07
CA LEU A 102 0.23 -1.65 12.38
C LEU A 102 1.09 -0.82 13.34
N ASP A 103 0.55 -0.49 14.52
CA ASP A 103 1.27 0.28 15.55
C ASP A 103 2.55 -0.43 15.98
N ARG A 104 2.49 -1.74 16.20
CA ARG A 104 3.66 -2.56 16.53
C ARG A 104 4.69 -2.58 15.39
N ALA A 105 4.24 -2.66 14.16
CA ALA A 105 5.13 -2.61 13.00
C ALA A 105 5.82 -1.24 12.87
N ILE A 106 5.08 -0.15 13.08
CA ILE A 106 5.63 1.22 13.11
C ILE A 106 6.62 1.39 14.28
N GLU A 107 6.31 0.85 15.44
CA GLU A 107 7.20 0.89 16.61
C GLU A 107 8.50 0.12 16.35
N ALA A 108 8.43 -1.06 15.72
CA ALA A 108 9.61 -1.82 15.29
C ALA A 108 10.48 -1.06 14.26
N LEU A 109 9.91 -0.12 13.52
CA LEU A 109 10.61 0.78 12.60
C LEU A 109 11.19 2.03 13.30
N GLY A 110 11.01 2.16 14.64
CA GLY A 110 11.45 3.31 15.41
C GLY A 110 10.44 4.46 15.46
N GLY A 111 9.16 4.18 15.20
CA GLY A 111 8.07 5.14 15.21
C GLY A 111 7.94 5.93 13.89
N LEU A 112 6.86 6.70 13.77
CA LEU A 112 6.56 7.51 12.56
C LEU A 112 7.58 8.62 12.30
N ALA A 113 8.25 9.13 13.35
CA ALA A 113 9.27 10.16 13.22
C ALA A 113 10.59 9.62 12.64
N SER A 114 10.83 8.31 12.72
CA SER A 114 12.01 7.69 12.14
C SER A 114 11.97 7.72 10.61
N PRO A 115 13.13 7.71 9.93
CA PRO A 115 13.18 7.60 8.48
C PRO A 115 12.46 6.36 7.96
N ALA A 116 12.65 5.22 8.63
CA ALA A 116 12.06 3.94 8.24
C ALA A 116 10.54 3.92 8.44
N GLY A 117 10.03 4.35 9.59
CA GLY A 117 8.59 4.44 9.84
C GLY A 117 7.89 5.43 8.93
N SER A 118 8.52 6.59 8.68
CA SER A 118 8.00 7.55 7.73
C SER A 118 7.96 7.00 6.29
N CYS A 119 9.01 6.27 5.87
CA CYS A 119 9.04 5.63 4.56
C CYS A 119 7.94 4.58 4.45
N ALA A 120 7.77 3.72 5.45
CA ALA A 120 6.69 2.74 5.49
C ALA A 120 5.32 3.41 5.36
N TRP A 121 5.07 4.45 6.15
CA TRP A 121 3.80 5.18 6.13
C TRP A 121 3.47 5.78 4.78
N HIS A 122 4.42 6.52 4.18
CA HIS A 122 4.16 7.24 2.94
C HIS A 122 4.25 6.35 1.70
N VAL A 123 5.27 5.50 1.62
CA VAL A 123 5.52 4.70 0.41
C VAL A 123 4.73 3.40 0.41
N LEU A 124 4.74 2.66 1.52
CA LEU A 124 4.03 1.37 1.59
C LEU A 124 2.56 1.54 1.97
N GLY A 125 2.22 2.51 2.83
CA GLY A 125 0.85 2.74 3.27
C GLY A 125 0.04 3.55 2.27
N ASN A 126 0.53 4.73 1.89
CA ASN A 126 -0.18 5.68 1.04
C ASN A 126 0.19 5.59 -0.46
N ASP A 127 0.93 4.58 -0.89
CA ASP A 127 1.35 4.39 -2.28
C ASP A 127 2.05 5.62 -2.90
N CYS A 128 2.71 6.46 -2.07
CA CYS A 128 3.48 7.59 -2.57
C CYS A 128 4.68 7.11 -3.39
N SER A 129 4.99 7.81 -4.47
CA SER A 129 6.19 7.49 -5.24
C SER A 129 7.46 7.76 -4.42
N MET A 130 8.54 7.01 -4.71
CA MET A 130 9.85 7.24 -4.07
C MET A 130 10.36 8.66 -4.29
N ARG A 131 10.08 9.24 -5.46
CA ARG A 131 10.43 10.61 -5.78
C ARG A 131 9.67 11.62 -4.92
N ASP A 132 8.36 11.42 -4.74
CA ASP A 132 7.56 12.30 -3.87
C ASP A 132 8.00 12.21 -2.41
N PHE A 133 8.34 11.00 -1.95
CA PHE A 133 8.91 10.79 -0.63
C PHE A 133 10.24 11.52 -0.48
N ALA A 134 11.15 11.40 -1.44
CA ALA A 134 12.44 12.08 -1.43
C ALA A 134 12.31 13.60 -1.44
N LEU A 135 11.39 14.16 -2.24
CA LEU A 135 11.15 15.60 -2.32
C LEU A 135 10.51 16.18 -1.06
N ARG A 136 9.60 15.43 -0.41
CA ARG A 136 8.91 15.89 0.80
C ARG A 136 9.77 15.78 2.06
N ARG A 137 10.78 14.93 2.04
CA ARG A 137 11.71 14.73 3.16
C ARG A 137 13.01 15.46 2.91
N SER A 138 13.10 16.67 3.46
CA SER A 138 14.38 17.34 3.61
C SER A 138 14.93 17.02 5.00
N TRP A 139 16.15 16.52 5.07
CA TRP A 139 16.91 16.48 6.31
C TRP A 139 17.89 17.65 6.32
N CYS A 140 17.81 18.48 7.35
CA CYS A 140 18.59 19.71 7.45
C CYS A 140 18.41 20.66 6.26
N GLY A 141 17.18 20.77 5.70
CA GLY A 141 16.88 21.67 4.59
C GLY A 141 17.33 21.21 3.21
N THR A 142 17.99 20.06 3.11
CA THR A 142 18.43 19.49 1.82
C THR A 142 17.49 18.36 1.39
N PRO A 143 16.98 18.34 0.15
CA PRO A 143 16.17 17.24 -0.36
C PRO A 143 16.94 15.92 -0.28
N VAL A 144 16.25 14.85 0.12
CA VAL A 144 16.84 13.53 0.16
C VAL A 144 17.07 13.04 -1.26
N GLN A 145 18.26 12.54 -1.55
CA GLN A 145 18.58 12.00 -2.87
C GLN A 145 17.86 10.66 -3.09
N ASP A 146 17.47 10.36 -4.32
CA ASP A 146 16.68 9.16 -4.67
C ASP A 146 17.33 7.85 -4.21
N HIS A 147 18.66 7.75 -4.29
CA HIS A 147 19.37 6.55 -3.85
C HIS A 147 19.34 6.37 -2.31
N VAL A 148 19.38 7.48 -1.56
CA VAL A 148 19.24 7.46 -0.10
C VAL A 148 17.82 7.03 0.28
N ALA A 149 16.81 7.62 -0.37
CA ALA A 149 15.42 7.22 -0.17
C ALA A 149 15.20 5.72 -0.47
N LYS A 150 15.82 5.21 -1.55
CA LYS A 150 15.81 3.78 -1.87
C LYS A 150 16.50 2.96 -0.78
N GLY A 151 17.63 3.39 -0.26
CA GLY A 151 18.34 2.74 0.86
C GLY A 151 17.46 2.65 2.11
N VAL A 152 16.75 3.74 2.46
CA VAL A 152 15.79 3.75 3.56
C VAL A 152 14.68 2.73 3.35
N LEU A 153 14.10 2.66 2.13
CA LEU A 153 13.06 1.66 1.83
C LEU A 153 13.57 0.23 1.97
N LEU A 154 14.79 -0.07 1.48
CA LEU A 154 15.38 -1.40 1.60
C LEU A 154 15.60 -1.80 3.07
N SER A 155 16.11 -0.87 3.89
CA SER A 155 16.25 -1.07 5.33
C SER A 155 14.89 -1.29 6.01
N THR A 156 13.89 -0.48 5.66
CA THR A 156 12.51 -0.62 6.15
C THR A 156 11.96 -2.01 5.86
N LEU A 157 12.09 -2.50 4.63
CA LEU A 157 11.61 -3.82 4.24
C LEU A 157 12.34 -4.94 4.98
N GLY A 158 13.66 -4.80 5.21
CA GLY A 158 14.43 -5.75 6.01
C GLY A 158 13.94 -5.83 7.45
N THR A 159 13.67 -4.69 8.09
CA THR A 159 13.12 -4.63 9.46
C THR A 159 11.71 -5.24 9.53
N LEU A 160 10.85 -4.93 8.54
CA LEU A 160 9.50 -5.50 8.47
C LEU A 160 9.53 -7.02 8.25
N GLN A 161 10.43 -7.51 7.38
CA GLN A 161 10.62 -8.95 7.19
C GLN A 161 10.96 -9.65 8.51
N HIS A 162 11.88 -9.08 9.28
CA HIS A 162 12.24 -9.62 10.59
C HIS A 162 11.07 -9.54 11.59
N HIS A 163 10.36 -8.42 11.62
CA HIS A 163 9.20 -8.22 12.50
C HIS A 163 8.09 -9.22 12.22
N PHE A 164 7.76 -9.47 10.95
CA PHE A 164 6.73 -10.43 10.54
C PHE A 164 7.22 -11.89 10.49
N ARG A 165 8.50 -12.14 10.75
CA ARG A 165 9.13 -13.49 10.76
C ARG A 165 8.97 -14.22 9.42
N MET A 166 9.22 -13.54 8.31
CA MET A 166 9.14 -14.07 6.95
C MET A 166 10.49 -14.50 6.39
#